data_78e0624ca6d37c1ae494a4e954b4623d
#
_entry.id   78e0624ca6d37c1ae494a4e954b4623d
#
_cell.length_a   1.000
_cell.length_b   1.000
_cell.length_c   1.000
_cell.angle_alpha   90.00
_cell.angle_beta   90.00
_cell.angle_gamma   90.00
#
_symmetry.space_group_name_H-M   'P 1'
#
loop_
_entity.id
_entity.type
_entity.pdbx_description
1 polymer ?
#
loop_
_entity_poly.entity_id
_entity_poly.type
_entity_poly.pdbx_seq_one_letter_code
_entity_poly.pdbx_strand_id
1 'polypeptide(L)'
;MSQQQTDDQQPLYEARRSIFPRSVKGRFRNIKWAILALAYGVYFLLPWMRWERTAGPDQAVLFDLAGRKFYLFGLTVYPQDIFWLAGFLMLAAYLLFFVTGIAGRVFCGYFCFQTLWTDVFVLVERFVQGERPARIRLSRQPLNGEKALKLGVTHLLWLLVAFATGLSFVLYWGNAPDLILDFFTGQAPFAAYGTTLFLTATTYVMAGLAREQVCTYMCPYSRFQSAMFDRNTLIVSYDSKRGEGRAKLGKGLKSREERQAAGVGDCIDCGYCVQVCPTGIDIRNGLQIQCISCALCIDACDKIMDSLGWERGLVAYTSEQQADGGKPARLLRPKVIGYFLVLLVIVAALVWNVSHQQLFDLSVAQERQPLHVTLSDGRIQNSYEFKMNNKTGGPLELEFGIIGLEGAELDLGKFSHIKLAPDQRLRLRAHIKHDPPAGEAGSQTFRIRAIPTNRTDLQPFEKDAVFTWPGSN
;
A
#
# COMPACT_ATOMS: atom_id res chain seq x y z
N MET A 1 24.92 -55.35 -11.45
CA MET A 1 24.31 -54.59 -12.56
C MET A 1 23.67 -53.36 -11.94
N SER A 2 24.40 -52.24 -12.00
CA SER A 2 24.01 -50.95 -11.43
C SER A 2 22.99 -50.30 -12.37
N GLN A 3 21.76 -50.14 -11.89
CA GLN A 3 20.78 -49.24 -12.53
C GLN A 3 21.25 -47.79 -12.34
N GLN A 4 21.76 -47.19 -13.40
CA GLN A 4 21.91 -45.77 -13.52
C GLN A 4 20.52 -45.13 -13.47
N GLN A 5 20.18 -44.49 -12.35
CA GLN A 5 19.11 -43.53 -12.30
C GLN A 5 19.56 -42.35 -13.19
N THR A 6 18.96 -42.23 -14.35
CA THR A 6 18.99 -41.01 -15.14
C THR A 6 18.30 -39.93 -14.31
N ASP A 7 19.13 -39.04 -13.80
CA ASP A 7 18.72 -37.80 -13.12
C ASP A 7 17.98 -36.94 -14.17
N ASP A 8 16.65 -37.13 -14.25
CA ASP A 8 15.77 -36.32 -15.07
C ASP A 8 15.79 -34.93 -14.45
N GLN A 9 16.72 -34.10 -14.90
CA GLN A 9 16.79 -32.70 -14.54
C GLN A 9 15.46 -32.01 -14.92
N GLN A 10 14.53 -31.96 -13.97
CA GLN A 10 13.32 -31.17 -14.13
C GLN A 10 13.75 -29.74 -14.46
N PRO A 11 13.31 -29.19 -15.59
CA PRO A 11 13.68 -27.84 -15.96
C PRO A 11 13.28 -26.89 -14.84
N LEU A 12 14.23 -26.05 -14.39
CA LEU A 12 14.03 -25.06 -13.32
C LEU A 12 12.85 -24.10 -13.63
N TYR A 13 12.47 -23.99 -14.90
CA TYR A 13 11.36 -23.16 -15.35
C TYR A 13 10.48 -23.95 -16.34
N GLU A 14 9.19 -23.99 -16.07
CA GLU A 14 8.22 -24.47 -17.06
C GLU A 14 8.09 -23.44 -18.21
N ALA A 15 7.99 -23.94 -19.44
CA ALA A 15 7.71 -23.08 -20.60
C ALA A 15 6.40 -22.32 -20.39
N ARG A 16 6.42 -21.01 -20.67
CA ARG A 16 5.24 -20.14 -20.51
C ARG A 16 4.07 -20.66 -21.34
N ARG A 17 2.96 -20.98 -20.66
CA ARG A 17 1.69 -21.30 -21.29
C ARG A 17 0.85 -20.03 -21.40
N SER A 18 0.37 -19.70 -22.59
CA SER A 18 -0.54 -18.58 -22.77
C SER A 18 -1.90 -18.88 -22.12
N ILE A 19 -2.26 -18.10 -21.12
CA ILE A 19 -3.51 -18.26 -20.36
C ILE A 19 -4.57 -17.31 -20.95
N PHE A 20 -5.69 -17.88 -21.39
CA PHE A 20 -6.86 -17.16 -21.89
C PHE A 20 -8.04 -17.37 -20.94
N PRO A 21 -8.21 -16.54 -19.89
CA PRO A 21 -9.28 -16.73 -18.91
C PRO A 21 -10.66 -16.53 -19.56
N ARG A 22 -11.59 -17.46 -19.30
CA ARG A 22 -12.98 -17.39 -19.72
C ARG A 22 -13.75 -16.49 -18.75
N SER A 23 -14.76 -15.76 -19.26
CA SER A 23 -15.66 -14.99 -18.42
C SER A 23 -16.54 -15.89 -17.55
N VAL A 24 -16.82 -15.44 -16.35
CA VAL A 24 -17.75 -16.08 -15.42
C VAL A 24 -18.64 -15.00 -14.78
N LYS A 25 -19.89 -15.36 -14.47
CA LYS A 25 -20.81 -14.54 -13.70
C LYS A 25 -21.10 -15.28 -12.40
N GLY A 26 -21.02 -14.59 -11.28
CA GLY A 26 -21.28 -15.15 -9.96
C GLY A 26 -20.98 -14.17 -8.85
N ARG A 27 -21.16 -14.61 -7.60
CA ARG A 27 -20.99 -13.79 -6.40
C ARG A 27 -19.58 -13.22 -6.28
N PHE A 28 -18.57 -14.08 -6.42
CA PHE A 28 -17.16 -13.68 -6.25
C PHE A 28 -16.69 -12.76 -7.37
N ARG A 29 -17.18 -12.99 -8.60
CA ARG A 29 -16.90 -12.09 -9.72
C ARG A 29 -17.49 -10.69 -9.50
N ASN A 30 -18.70 -10.61 -8.97
CA ASN A 30 -19.35 -9.33 -8.66
C ASN A 30 -18.61 -8.57 -7.55
N ILE A 31 -18.20 -9.27 -6.48
CA ILE A 31 -17.36 -8.67 -5.42
C ILE A 31 -16.06 -8.13 -6.03
N LYS A 32 -15.42 -8.90 -6.91
CA LYS A 32 -14.17 -8.48 -7.56
C LYS A 32 -14.37 -7.24 -8.43
N TRP A 33 -15.50 -7.12 -9.14
CA TRP A 33 -15.85 -5.92 -9.90
C TRP A 33 -16.10 -4.71 -8.99
N ALA A 34 -16.79 -4.90 -7.88
CA ALA A 34 -17.04 -3.82 -6.93
C ALA A 34 -15.75 -3.29 -6.32
N ILE A 35 -14.84 -4.19 -5.90
CA ILE A 35 -13.53 -3.80 -5.37
C ILE A 35 -12.68 -3.10 -6.44
N LEU A 36 -12.69 -3.58 -7.67
CA LEU A 36 -11.98 -2.95 -8.78
C LEU A 36 -12.52 -1.53 -9.04
N ALA A 37 -13.84 -1.36 -9.10
CA ALA A 37 -14.47 -0.05 -9.29
C ALA A 37 -14.13 0.91 -8.14
N LEU A 38 -14.15 0.43 -6.89
CA LEU A 38 -13.74 1.22 -5.73
C LEU A 38 -12.27 1.62 -5.81
N ALA A 39 -11.37 0.67 -6.07
CA ALA A 39 -9.93 0.94 -6.13
C ALA A 39 -9.57 1.92 -7.26
N TYR A 40 -10.16 1.75 -8.43
CA TYR A 40 -9.99 2.68 -9.56
C TYR A 40 -10.63 4.03 -9.26
N GLY A 41 -11.83 4.06 -8.68
CA GLY A 41 -12.50 5.30 -8.27
C GLY A 41 -11.62 6.09 -7.30
N VAL A 42 -11.14 5.46 -6.23
CA VAL A 42 -10.23 6.11 -5.29
C VAL A 42 -8.95 6.59 -5.99
N TYR A 43 -8.30 5.72 -6.77
CA TYR A 43 -7.03 6.05 -7.39
C TYR A 43 -7.10 7.20 -8.41
N PHE A 44 -8.13 7.20 -9.27
CA PHE A 44 -8.26 8.19 -10.35
C PHE A 44 -9.00 9.46 -9.93
N LEU A 45 -9.93 9.40 -8.98
CA LEU A 45 -10.76 10.56 -8.61
C LEU A 45 -10.22 11.34 -7.42
N LEU A 46 -9.47 10.71 -6.52
CA LEU A 46 -8.99 11.35 -5.31
C LEU A 46 -8.10 12.59 -5.54
N PRO A 47 -7.22 12.67 -6.58
CA PRO A 47 -6.46 13.89 -6.87
C PRO A 47 -7.33 15.10 -7.26
N TRP A 48 -8.54 14.84 -7.74
CA TRP A 48 -9.49 15.89 -8.16
C TRP A 48 -10.41 16.35 -7.04
N MET A 49 -10.44 15.61 -5.91
CA MET A 49 -11.27 15.95 -4.76
C MET A 49 -10.69 17.18 -4.06
N ARG A 50 -11.56 18.16 -3.75
CA ARG A 50 -11.21 19.36 -2.99
C ARG A 50 -11.61 19.19 -1.53
N TRP A 51 -10.79 19.73 -0.65
CA TRP A 51 -10.97 19.66 0.79
C TRP A 51 -10.57 20.97 1.43
N GLU A 52 -11.50 21.68 2.05
CA GLU A 52 -11.23 22.92 2.71
C GLU A 52 -10.29 22.71 3.91
N ARG A 53 -9.19 23.48 3.95
CA ARG A 53 -8.24 23.51 5.05
C ARG A 53 -8.05 24.95 5.51
N THR A 54 -7.66 25.10 6.78
CA THR A 54 -7.29 26.41 7.34
C THR A 54 -5.99 26.96 6.72
N ALA A 55 -5.10 26.08 6.26
CA ALA A 55 -3.87 26.47 5.58
C ALA A 55 -3.41 25.36 4.60
N GLY A 56 -2.74 25.76 3.52
CA GLY A 56 -2.22 24.86 2.50
C GLY A 56 -3.16 24.68 1.28
N PRO A 57 -2.82 23.76 0.38
CA PRO A 57 -3.57 23.50 -0.84
C PRO A 57 -4.92 22.87 -0.55
N ASP A 58 -5.91 23.11 -1.42
CA ASP A 58 -7.28 22.60 -1.29
C ASP A 58 -7.49 21.17 -1.83
N GLN A 59 -6.47 20.57 -2.46
CA GLN A 59 -6.53 19.17 -2.92
C GLN A 59 -6.58 18.20 -1.73
N ALA A 60 -7.56 17.28 -1.70
CA ALA A 60 -7.81 16.39 -0.56
C ALA A 60 -6.60 15.54 -0.18
N VAL A 61 -5.92 14.98 -1.17
CA VAL A 61 -4.66 14.23 -0.98
C VAL A 61 -3.61 14.80 -1.91
N LEU A 62 -2.50 15.28 -1.32
CA LEU A 62 -1.39 15.86 -2.07
C LEU A 62 -0.06 15.52 -1.39
N PHE A 63 0.89 15.07 -2.18
CA PHE A 63 2.26 14.77 -1.77
C PHE A 63 3.21 15.86 -2.28
N ASP A 64 3.29 16.97 -1.57
CA ASP A 64 4.22 18.06 -1.91
C ASP A 64 5.66 17.61 -1.64
N LEU A 65 6.31 17.11 -2.69
CA LEU A 65 7.69 16.63 -2.62
C LEU A 65 8.69 17.79 -2.43
N ALA A 66 8.41 18.94 -3.02
CA ALA A 66 9.28 20.12 -2.91
C ALA A 66 9.21 20.72 -1.50
N GLY A 67 8.01 20.90 -0.97
CA GLY A 67 7.77 21.36 0.40
C GLY A 67 7.99 20.28 1.46
N ARG A 68 8.17 19.03 1.05
CA ARG A 68 8.30 17.85 1.94
C ARG A 68 7.14 17.74 2.92
N LYS A 69 5.92 17.95 2.44
CA LYS A 69 4.69 17.86 3.21
C LYS A 69 3.72 16.94 2.51
N PHE A 70 3.01 16.13 3.29
CA PHE A 70 1.95 15.28 2.78
C PHE A 70 0.62 15.73 3.37
N TYR A 71 -0.31 16.07 2.51
CA TYR A 71 -1.64 16.50 2.89
C TYR A 71 -2.62 15.35 2.68
N LEU A 72 -3.29 14.94 3.75
CA LEU A 72 -4.25 13.84 3.76
C LEU A 72 -5.55 14.36 4.39
N PHE A 73 -6.47 14.83 3.58
CA PHE A 73 -7.69 15.53 4.04
C PHE A 73 -7.35 16.68 4.99
N GLY A 74 -7.81 16.66 6.22
CA GLY A 74 -7.48 17.66 7.25
C GLY A 74 -6.12 17.49 7.93
N LEU A 75 -5.39 16.40 7.63
CA LEU A 75 -4.11 16.09 8.27
C LEU A 75 -2.94 16.54 7.39
N THR A 76 -2.01 17.32 7.97
CA THR A 76 -0.73 17.65 7.33
C THR A 76 0.38 16.88 8.04
N VAL A 77 1.09 16.05 7.29
CA VAL A 77 2.24 15.26 7.77
C VAL A 77 3.53 15.95 7.37
N TYR A 78 4.38 16.21 8.34
CA TYR A 78 5.67 16.87 8.16
C TYR A 78 6.83 15.86 8.20
N PRO A 79 8.04 16.22 7.75
CA PRO A 79 9.20 15.33 7.80
C PRO A 79 9.57 14.82 9.19
N GLN A 80 9.29 15.60 10.23
CA GLN A 80 9.52 15.19 11.61
C GLN A 80 8.51 14.13 12.11
N ASP A 81 7.36 14.02 11.43
CA ASP A 81 6.31 13.04 11.75
C ASP A 81 6.54 11.69 11.01
N ILE A 82 7.79 11.40 10.61
CA ILE A 82 8.15 10.19 9.84
C ILE A 82 7.75 8.89 10.54
N PHE A 83 7.65 8.90 11.87
CA PHE A 83 7.17 7.76 12.64
C PHE A 83 5.71 7.41 12.34
N TRP A 84 4.88 8.35 11.86
CA TRP A 84 3.54 8.04 11.39
C TRP A 84 3.59 7.17 10.14
N LEU A 85 4.49 7.49 9.20
CA LEU A 85 4.70 6.65 8.02
C LEU A 85 5.10 5.22 8.44
N ALA A 86 6.02 5.09 9.39
CA ALA A 86 6.39 3.78 9.93
C ALA A 86 5.18 3.06 10.57
N GLY A 87 4.36 3.79 11.35
CA GLY A 87 3.13 3.27 11.94
C GLY A 87 2.12 2.81 10.89
N PHE A 88 1.90 3.57 9.83
CA PHE A 88 1.03 3.17 8.72
C PHE A 88 1.55 1.96 7.95
N LEU A 89 2.86 1.86 7.74
CA LEU A 89 3.47 0.70 7.09
C LEU A 89 3.35 -0.56 7.97
N MET A 90 3.56 -0.43 9.28
CA MET A 90 3.32 -1.52 10.23
C MET A 90 1.85 -1.93 10.25
N LEU A 91 0.92 -0.97 10.28
CA LEU A 91 -0.52 -1.24 10.22
C LEU A 91 -0.87 -2.03 8.95
N ALA A 92 -0.38 -1.60 7.80
CA ALA A 92 -0.61 -2.29 6.52
C ALA A 92 -0.05 -3.71 6.53
N ALA A 93 1.18 -3.91 7.06
CA ALA A 93 1.80 -5.23 7.15
C ALA A 93 1.03 -6.18 8.08
N TYR A 94 0.67 -5.72 9.28
CA TYR A 94 -0.09 -6.54 10.23
C TYR A 94 -1.53 -6.80 9.78
N LEU A 95 -2.18 -5.84 9.10
CA LEU A 95 -3.48 -6.06 8.47
C LEU A 95 -3.40 -7.17 7.42
N LEU A 96 -2.34 -7.15 6.62
CA LEU A 96 -2.08 -8.17 5.62
C LEU A 96 -1.85 -9.56 6.26
N PHE A 97 -1.10 -9.64 7.36
CA PHE A 97 -0.88 -10.87 8.12
C PHE A 97 -2.17 -11.38 8.75
N PHE A 98 -2.97 -10.49 9.30
CA PHE A 98 -4.27 -10.81 9.88
C PHE A 98 -5.21 -11.42 8.82
N VAL A 99 -5.36 -10.76 7.68
CA VAL A 99 -6.20 -11.22 6.57
C VAL A 99 -5.69 -12.56 6.02
N THR A 100 -4.36 -12.70 5.85
CA THR A 100 -3.75 -13.95 5.37
C THR A 100 -3.95 -15.09 6.36
N GLY A 101 -3.86 -14.81 7.65
CA GLY A 101 -4.13 -15.81 8.69
C GLY A 101 -5.54 -16.35 8.62
N ILE A 102 -6.53 -15.56 8.25
CA ILE A 102 -7.95 -15.96 8.13
C ILE A 102 -8.25 -16.62 6.79
N ALA A 103 -7.94 -15.93 5.68
CA ALA A 103 -8.45 -16.27 4.35
C ALA A 103 -7.35 -16.44 3.29
N GLY A 104 -6.16 -16.81 3.71
CA GLY A 104 -5.04 -17.12 2.83
C GLY A 104 -4.71 -15.96 1.90
N ARG A 105 -4.65 -16.21 0.60
CA ARG A 105 -4.22 -15.23 -0.41
C ARG A 105 -5.35 -14.35 -0.95
N VAL A 106 -6.40 -14.13 -0.18
CA VAL A 106 -7.55 -13.30 -0.61
C VAL A 106 -7.12 -11.88 -1.01
N PHE A 107 -6.13 -11.29 -0.34
CA PHE A 107 -5.58 -10.00 -0.73
C PHE A 107 -5.07 -10.01 -2.17
N CYS A 108 -4.31 -11.06 -2.57
CA CYS A 108 -3.82 -11.21 -3.94
C CYS A 108 -4.94 -11.32 -4.96
N GLY A 109 -6.06 -11.97 -4.60
CA GLY A 109 -7.19 -12.15 -5.50
C GLY A 109 -8.05 -10.91 -5.72
N TYR A 110 -8.08 -9.97 -4.75
CA TYR A 110 -9.06 -8.87 -4.75
C TYR A 110 -8.44 -7.48 -4.67
N PHE A 111 -7.41 -7.26 -3.86
CA PHE A 111 -6.87 -5.92 -3.57
C PHE A 111 -5.49 -5.66 -4.16
N CYS A 112 -4.79 -6.71 -4.59
CA CYS A 112 -3.45 -6.55 -5.15
C CYS A 112 -3.50 -5.75 -6.45
N PHE A 113 -2.66 -4.70 -6.53
CA PHE A 113 -2.47 -3.88 -7.70
C PHE A 113 -2.27 -4.72 -8.98
N GLN A 114 -1.36 -5.70 -8.96
CA GLN A 114 -1.12 -6.57 -10.11
C GLN A 114 -2.39 -7.26 -10.62
N THR A 115 -3.21 -7.77 -9.72
CA THR A 115 -4.44 -8.49 -10.07
C THR A 115 -5.52 -7.56 -10.61
N LEU A 116 -5.68 -6.38 -10.02
CA LEU A 116 -6.66 -5.38 -10.46
C LEU A 116 -6.36 -4.89 -11.87
N TRP A 117 -5.11 -4.50 -12.15
CA TRP A 117 -4.72 -4.04 -13.49
C TRP A 117 -4.75 -5.15 -14.54
N THR A 118 -4.30 -6.36 -14.19
CA THR A 118 -4.42 -7.52 -15.09
C THR A 118 -5.88 -7.81 -15.46
N ASP A 119 -6.84 -7.65 -14.53
CA ASP A 119 -8.26 -7.83 -14.83
C ASP A 119 -8.78 -6.81 -15.85
N VAL A 120 -8.36 -5.54 -15.75
CA VAL A 120 -8.72 -4.50 -16.73
C VAL A 120 -8.10 -4.82 -18.09
N PHE A 121 -6.84 -5.25 -18.13
CA PHE A 121 -6.18 -5.61 -19.39
C PHE A 121 -6.83 -6.83 -20.06
N VAL A 122 -7.24 -7.83 -19.28
CA VAL A 122 -8.03 -8.96 -19.78
C VAL A 122 -9.42 -8.53 -20.24
N LEU A 123 -10.04 -7.52 -19.60
CA LEU A 123 -11.31 -6.95 -20.04
C LEU A 123 -11.15 -6.29 -21.41
N VAL A 124 -10.10 -5.51 -21.63
CA VAL A 124 -9.76 -4.91 -22.93
C VAL A 124 -9.58 -5.99 -24.00
N GLU A 125 -8.84 -7.07 -23.69
CA GLU A 125 -8.72 -8.20 -24.63
C GLU A 125 -10.07 -8.81 -25.03
N ARG A 126 -10.95 -9.03 -24.02
CA ARG A 126 -12.27 -9.56 -24.31
C ARG A 126 -13.10 -8.63 -25.20
N PHE A 127 -12.99 -7.34 -24.95
CA PHE A 127 -13.71 -6.34 -25.73
C PHE A 127 -13.25 -6.31 -27.21
N VAL A 128 -11.93 -6.34 -27.44
CA VAL A 128 -11.36 -6.21 -28.80
C VAL A 128 -11.28 -7.54 -29.54
N GLN A 129 -10.84 -8.61 -28.85
CA GLN A 129 -10.54 -9.91 -29.48
C GLN A 129 -11.67 -10.92 -29.28
N GLY A 130 -12.63 -10.64 -28.39
CA GLY A 130 -13.74 -11.51 -28.05
C GLY A 130 -13.43 -12.49 -26.89
N GLU A 131 -14.35 -13.43 -26.68
CA GLU A 131 -14.26 -14.43 -25.62
C GLU A 131 -13.14 -15.47 -25.86
N ARG A 132 -12.85 -16.29 -24.85
CA ARG A 132 -11.76 -17.28 -24.85
C ARG A 132 -11.59 -18.07 -26.17
N PRO A 133 -12.63 -18.67 -26.78
CA PRO A 133 -12.47 -19.42 -28.04
C PRO A 133 -11.97 -18.54 -29.19
N ALA A 134 -12.44 -17.30 -29.28
CA ALA A 134 -12.02 -16.35 -30.32
C ALA A 134 -10.54 -15.96 -30.10
N ARG A 135 -10.13 -15.67 -28.87
CA ARG A 135 -8.73 -15.36 -28.52
C ARG A 135 -7.77 -16.50 -28.84
N ILE A 136 -8.15 -17.75 -28.51
CA ILE A 136 -7.34 -18.92 -28.84
C ILE A 136 -7.20 -19.08 -30.35
N ARG A 137 -8.30 -18.89 -31.11
CA ARG A 137 -8.26 -18.92 -32.56
C ARG A 137 -7.34 -17.84 -33.13
N LEU A 138 -7.51 -16.59 -32.64
CA LEU A 138 -6.69 -15.45 -33.05
C LEU A 138 -5.19 -15.70 -32.78
N SER A 139 -4.86 -16.28 -31.63
CA SER A 139 -3.45 -16.59 -31.28
C SER A 139 -2.80 -17.55 -32.26
N ARG A 140 -3.55 -18.55 -32.74
CA ARG A 140 -3.08 -19.60 -33.65
C ARG A 140 -3.07 -19.22 -35.14
N GLN A 141 -3.81 -18.14 -35.52
CA GLN A 141 -3.84 -17.65 -36.88
C GLN A 141 -2.45 -17.11 -37.28
N PRO A 142 -2.07 -17.21 -38.58
CA PRO A 142 -0.93 -16.47 -39.10
C PRO A 142 -1.19 -14.96 -38.99
N LEU A 143 -0.15 -14.15 -39.10
CA LEU A 143 -0.28 -12.70 -39.09
C LEU A 143 -1.04 -12.26 -40.34
N ASN A 144 -2.26 -11.75 -40.17
CA ASN A 144 -3.10 -11.17 -41.16
C ASN A 144 -3.61 -9.80 -40.72
N GLY A 145 -4.29 -9.05 -41.61
CA GLY A 145 -4.79 -7.70 -41.33
C GLY A 145 -5.71 -7.66 -40.08
N GLU A 146 -6.62 -8.64 -39.95
CA GLU A 146 -7.52 -8.71 -38.79
C GLU A 146 -6.75 -8.93 -37.51
N LYS A 147 -5.79 -9.87 -37.49
CA LYS A 147 -4.97 -10.13 -36.28
C LYS A 147 -4.13 -8.92 -35.95
N ALA A 148 -3.47 -8.30 -36.92
CA ALA A 148 -2.66 -7.11 -36.70
C ALA A 148 -3.50 -5.95 -36.14
N LEU A 149 -4.69 -5.71 -36.69
CA LEU A 149 -5.60 -4.66 -36.19
C LEU A 149 -6.05 -4.94 -34.74
N LYS A 150 -6.54 -6.16 -34.44
CA LYS A 150 -7.03 -6.51 -33.11
C LYS A 150 -5.92 -6.46 -32.06
N LEU A 151 -4.73 -6.95 -32.37
CA LEU A 151 -3.58 -6.86 -31.47
C LEU A 151 -3.14 -5.40 -31.32
N GLY A 152 -3.03 -4.64 -32.39
CA GLY A 152 -2.66 -3.22 -32.36
C GLY A 152 -3.60 -2.40 -31.47
N VAL A 153 -4.92 -2.55 -31.67
CA VAL A 153 -5.93 -1.88 -30.82
C VAL A 153 -5.84 -2.33 -29.37
N THR A 154 -5.61 -3.63 -29.10
CA THR A 154 -5.44 -4.12 -27.73
C THR A 154 -4.24 -3.47 -27.06
N HIS A 155 -3.09 -3.44 -27.73
CA HIS A 155 -1.87 -2.83 -27.20
C HIS A 155 -1.99 -1.31 -27.02
N LEU A 156 -2.68 -0.63 -27.93
CA LEU A 156 -2.98 0.80 -27.81
C LEU A 156 -3.84 1.08 -26.57
N LEU A 157 -4.91 0.33 -26.36
CA LEU A 157 -5.78 0.50 -25.19
C LEU A 157 -5.05 0.15 -23.88
N TRP A 158 -4.20 -0.88 -23.88
CA TRP A 158 -3.34 -1.17 -22.74
C TRP A 158 -2.38 -0.02 -22.42
N LEU A 159 -1.77 0.56 -23.46
CA LEU A 159 -0.86 1.69 -23.30
C LEU A 159 -1.60 2.91 -22.74
N LEU A 160 -2.82 3.19 -23.22
CA LEU A 160 -3.64 4.29 -22.70
C LEU A 160 -4.01 4.10 -21.23
N VAL A 161 -4.42 2.88 -20.83
CA VAL A 161 -4.69 2.57 -19.41
C VAL A 161 -3.43 2.69 -18.55
N ALA A 162 -2.30 2.19 -19.04
CA ALA A 162 -1.02 2.28 -18.35
C ALA A 162 -0.56 3.75 -18.21
N PHE A 163 -0.71 4.54 -19.29
CA PHE A 163 -0.39 5.97 -19.28
C PHE A 163 -1.28 6.75 -18.31
N ALA A 164 -2.59 6.52 -18.34
CA ALA A 164 -3.52 7.13 -17.40
C ALA A 164 -3.16 6.77 -15.96
N THR A 165 -2.72 5.52 -15.71
CA THR A 165 -2.23 5.09 -14.39
C THR A 165 -0.99 5.89 -13.96
N GLY A 166 0.03 5.99 -14.81
CA GLY A 166 1.25 6.74 -14.50
C GLY A 166 1.01 8.23 -14.31
N LEU A 167 0.18 8.83 -15.17
CA LEU A 167 -0.17 10.25 -15.07
C LEU A 167 -0.96 10.53 -13.80
N SER A 168 -1.99 9.72 -13.47
CA SER A 168 -2.76 9.89 -12.24
C SER A 168 -1.91 9.84 -10.98
N PHE A 169 -0.87 9.00 -10.94
CA PHE A 169 0.07 8.99 -9.83
C PHE A 169 0.78 10.33 -9.65
N VAL A 170 1.19 10.95 -10.74
CA VAL A 170 1.87 12.24 -10.72
C VAL A 170 0.93 13.38 -10.31
N LEU A 171 -0.37 13.30 -10.61
CA LEU A 171 -1.37 14.29 -10.20
C LEU A 171 -1.52 14.42 -8.66
N TYR A 172 -1.01 13.46 -7.90
CA TYR A 172 -0.91 13.60 -6.43
C TYR A 172 0.23 14.52 -5.98
N TRP A 173 1.12 15.00 -6.87
CA TRP A 173 2.29 15.80 -6.49
C TRP A 173 2.07 17.31 -6.52
N GLY A 174 0.95 17.75 -7.06
CA GLY A 174 0.60 19.17 -7.18
C GLY A 174 -0.88 19.35 -7.40
N ASN A 175 -1.29 20.61 -7.64
CA ASN A 175 -2.68 20.88 -8.02
C ASN A 175 -3.02 20.16 -9.33
N ALA A 176 -3.88 19.16 -9.27
CA ALA A 176 -4.13 18.27 -10.40
C ALA A 176 -4.56 18.98 -11.69
N PRO A 177 -5.48 20.00 -11.70
CA PRO A 177 -5.82 20.74 -12.89
C PRO A 177 -4.65 21.51 -13.54
N ASP A 178 -3.82 22.15 -12.73
CA ASP A 178 -2.67 22.89 -13.24
C ASP A 178 -1.60 21.94 -13.74
N LEU A 179 -1.30 20.91 -12.97
CA LEU A 179 -0.25 19.95 -13.30
C LEU A 179 -0.56 19.15 -14.57
N ILE A 180 -1.82 18.81 -14.85
CA ILE A 180 -2.19 18.14 -16.09
C ILE A 180 -2.02 19.09 -17.31
N LEU A 181 -2.35 20.37 -17.17
CA LEU A 181 -2.12 21.36 -18.22
C LEU A 181 -0.62 21.53 -18.48
N ASP A 182 0.17 21.72 -17.41
CA ASP A 182 1.62 21.83 -17.48
C ASP A 182 2.26 20.59 -18.11
N PHE A 183 1.73 19.41 -17.82
CA PHE A 183 2.21 18.16 -18.42
C PHE A 183 2.04 18.15 -19.93
N PHE A 184 0.86 18.52 -20.45
CA PHE A 184 0.61 18.51 -21.89
C PHE A 184 1.16 19.72 -22.64
N THR A 185 1.46 20.83 -21.92
CA THR A 185 2.12 22.02 -22.49
C THR A 185 3.65 21.97 -22.41
N GLY A 186 4.22 20.93 -21.79
CA GLY A 186 5.67 20.77 -21.68
C GLY A 186 6.31 21.56 -20.54
N GLN A 187 5.50 22.09 -19.61
CA GLN A 187 5.98 22.92 -18.49
C GLN A 187 6.10 22.16 -17.16
N ALA A 188 5.63 20.90 -17.11
CA ALA A 188 5.74 20.09 -15.89
C ALA A 188 7.21 19.76 -15.54
N PRO A 189 7.52 19.54 -14.28
CA PRO A 189 8.87 19.13 -13.86
C PRO A 189 9.32 17.84 -14.55
N PHE A 190 10.62 17.73 -14.88
CA PHE A 190 11.18 16.54 -15.55
C PHE A 190 10.84 15.23 -14.80
N ALA A 191 10.83 15.25 -13.45
CA ALA A 191 10.45 14.13 -12.63
C ALA A 191 9.02 13.63 -12.92
N ALA A 192 8.08 14.52 -13.28
CA ALA A 192 6.71 14.14 -13.62
C ALA A 192 6.67 13.30 -14.91
N TYR A 193 7.41 13.72 -15.95
CA TYR A 193 7.52 12.95 -17.19
C TYR A 193 8.20 11.60 -16.98
N GLY A 194 9.35 11.61 -16.28
CA GLY A 194 10.12 10.40 -16.00
C GLY A 194 9.31 9.37 -15.22
N THR A 195 8.59 9.80 -14.18
CA THR A 195 7.76 8.92 -13.37
C THR A 195 6.54 8.41 -14.14
N THR A 196 5.87 9.27 -14.91
CA THR A 196 4.75 8.84 -15.77
C THR A 196 5.21 7.79 -16.76
N LEU A 197 6.33 8.00 -17.46
CA LEU A 197 6.88 7.04 -18.41
C LEU A 197 7.27 5.71 -17.74
N PHE A 198 7.95 5.78 -16.60
CA PHE A 198 8.36 4.60 -15.84
C PHE A 198 7.15 3.77 -15.38
N LEU A 199 6.13 4.42 -14.80
CA LEU A 199 4.92 3.74 -14.35
C LEU A 199 4.08 3.22 -15.52
N THR A 200 4.04 3.92 -16.65
CA THR A 200 3.42 3.44 -17.88
C THR A 200 4.09 2.17 -18.36
N ALA A 201 5.42 2.17 -18.48
CA ALA A 201 6.19 1.02 -18.95
C ALA A 201 6.02 -0.20 -17.99
N THR A 202 6.16 0.03 -16.70
CA THR A 202 6.02 -1.05 -15.69
C THR A 202 4.60 -1.61 -15.67
N THR A 203 3.55 -0.77 -15.67
CA THR A 203 2.15 -1.22 -15.71
C THR A 203 1.86 -2.01 -16.98
N TYR A 204 2.29 -1.51 -18.13
CA TYR A 204 2.11 -2.18 -19.43
C TYR A 204 2.79 -3.55 -19.44
N VAL A 205 4.04 -3.65 -18.98
CA VAL A 205 4.78 -4.91 -18.96
C VAL A 205 4.20 -5.87 -17.92
N MET A 206 3.97 -5.42 -16.70
CA MET A 206 3.56 -6.31 -15.61
C MET A 206 2.11 -6.78 -15.76
N ALA A 207 1.17 -5.91 -16.08
CA ALA A 207 -0.25 -6.27 -16.23
C ALA A 207 -0.59 -6.85 -17.60
N GLY A 208 0.10 -6.42 -18.66
CA GLY A 208 -0.15 -6.86 -20.04
C GLY A 208 0.67 -8.07 -20.45
N LEU A 209 1.98 -8.01 -20.30
CA LEU A 209 2.90 -9.01 -20.84
C LEU A 209 3.25 -10.10 -19.81
N ALA A 210 3.65 -9.75 -18.60
CA ALA A 210 4.11 -10.70 -17.57
C ALA A 210 2.95 -11.36 -16.81
N ARG A 211 1.89 -10.63 -16.49
CA ARG A 211 0.64 -11.12 -15.85
C ARG A 211 0.88 -12.06 -14.67
N GLU A 212 0.49 -13.34 -14.85
CA GLU A 212 0.63 -14.42 -13.85
C GLU A 212 2.09 -14.72 -13.49
N GLN A 213 3.03 -14.43 -14.37
CA GLN A 213 4.46 -14.64 -14.11
C GLN A 213 4.95 -13.76 -12.95
N VAL A 214 4.40 -12.54 -12.82
CA VAL A 214 4.68 -11.66 -11.68
C VAL A 214 4.33 -12.35 -10.36
N CYS A 215 3.12 -12.93 -10.26
CA CYS A 215 2.66 -13.60 -9.04
C CYS A 215 3.41 -14.91 -8.77
N THR A 216 3.84 -15.62 -9.82
CA THR A 216 4.44 -16.96 -9.72
C THR A 216 5.94 -16.90 -9.44
N TYR A 217 6.67 -16.00 -10.10
CA TYR A 217 8.13 -15.98 -10.06
C TYR A 217 8.74 -14.71 -9.48
N MET A 218 8.13 -13.53 -9.71
CA MET A 218 8.73 -12.25 -9.36
C MET A 218 8.33 -11.76 -7.96
N CYS A 219 7.10 -12.07 -7.51
CA CYS A 219 6.58 -11.54 -6.26
C CYS A 219 7.07 -12.37 -5.05
N PRO A 220 7.98 -11.86 -4.22
CA PRO A 220 8.45 -12.58 -3.04
C PRO A 220 7.35 -12.78 -2.02
N TYR A 221 6.39 -11.85 -1.96
CA TYR A 221 5.26 -11.90 -1.05
C TYR A 221 4.38 -13.14 -1.28
N SER A 222 4.25 -13.62 -2.52
CA SER A 222 3.45 -14.80 -2.83
C SER A 222 3.96 -16.08 -2.12
N ARG A 223 5.27 -16.22 -2.01
CA ARG A 223 5.92 -17.35 -1.31
C ARG A 223 5.86 -17.17 0.21
N PHE A 224 6.16 -15.96 0.68
CA PHE A 224 6.10 -15.63 2.08
C PHE A 224 4.69 -15.86 2.67
N GLN A 225 3.66 -15.41 1.96
CA GLN A 225 2.27 -15.58 2.36
C GLN A 225 1.84 -17.04 2.44
N SER A 226 2.30 -17.89 1.52
CA SER A 226 2.01 -19.33 1.55
C SER A 226 2.58 -20.02 2.79
N ALA A 227 3.73 -19.58 3.29
CA ALA A 227 4.33 -20.09 4.53
C ALA A 227 3.53 -19.70 5.79
N MET A 228 2.65 -18.71 5.70
CA MET A 228 1.80 -18.27 6.82
C MET A 228 0.52 -19.10 7.00
N PHE A 229 0.19 -19.99 6.06
CA PHE A 229 -1.00 -20.82 6.16
C PHE A 229 -0.87 -21.83 7.30
N ASP A 230 -1.99 -22.17 7.87
CA ASP A 230 -2.15 -23.27 8.80
C ASP A 230 -3.41 -24.07 8.46
N ARG A 231 -3.61 -25.21 9.11
CA ARG A 231 -4.71 -26.15 8.81
C ARG A 231 -6.12 -25.55 8.97
N ASN A 232 -6.26 -24.40 9.63
CA ASN A 232 -7.51 -23.68 9.80
C ASN A 232 -7.65 -22.46 8.87
N THR A 233 -6.63 -22.11 8.10
CA THR A 233 -6.70 -20.99 7.13
C THR A 233 -7.67 -21.35 6.02
N LEU A 234 -8.60 -20.44 5.72
CA LEU A 234 -9.54 -20.63 4.62
C LEU A 234 -8.80 -20.49 3.28
N ILE A 235 -8.91 -21.49 2.46
CA ILE A 235 -8.35 -21.56 1.11
C ILE A 235 -9.45 -22.01 0.13
N VAL A 236 -9.29 -21.67 -1.14
CA VAL A 236 -10.14 -22.26 -2.18
C VAL A 236 -9.70 -23.69 -2.40
N SER A 237 -10.60 -24.64 -2.21
CA SER A 237 -10.32 -26.05 -2.33
C SER A 237 -11.43 -26.78 -3.09
N TYR A 238 -11.05 -27.89 -3.71
CA TYR A 238 -11.95 -28.84 -4.34
C TYR A 238 -12.21 -30.00 -3.38
N ASP A 239 -13.47 -30.36 -3.23
CA ASP A 239 -13.87 -31.53 -2.42
C ASP A 239 -13.60 -32.83 -3.20
N SER A 240 -12.45 -33.43 -2.94
CA SER A 240 -12.07 -34.69 -3.58
C SER A 240 -12.95 -35.86 -3.15
N LYS A 241 -13.45 -35.87 -1.90
CA LYS A 241 -14.30 -36.96 -1.41
C LYS A 241 -15.62 -37.02 -2.17
N ARG A 242 -16.19 -35.86 -2.49
CA ARG A 242 -17.43 -35.73 -3.25
C ARG A 242 -17.20 -35.81 -4.76
N GLY A 243 -16.08 -35.33 -5.25
CA GLY A 243 -15.87 -35.07 -6.67
C GLY A 243 -15.00 -36.08 -7.43
N GLU A 244 -14.19 -36.91 -6.75
CA GLU A 244 -13.33 -37.85 -7.43
C GLU A 244 -14.11 -39.01 -8.06
N GLY A 245 -13.46 -39.74 -8.97
CA GLY A 245 -14.13 -40.56 -9.95
C GLY A 245 -14.67 -39.68 -11.09
N ARG A 246 -13.87 -38.66 -11.51
CA ARG A 246 -14.24 -37.68 -12.54
C ARG A 246 -14.64 -38.36 -13.84
N ALA A 247 -15.84 -38.12 -14.32
CA ALA A 247 -16.31 -38.60 -15.61
C ALA A 247 -17.26 -37.63 -16.27
N LYS A 248 -17.21 -37.53 -17.60
CA LYS A 248 -18.13 -36.71 -18.38
C LYS A 248 -19.56 -37.26 -18.29
N LEU A 249 -20.55 -36.35 -18.45
CA LEU A 249 -21.93 -36.75 -18.59
C LEU A 249 -22.08 -37.65 -19.85
N GLY A 250 -22.70 -38.80 -19.65
CA GLY A 250 -22.88 -39.80 -20.71
C GLY A 250 -24.13 -40.65 -20.49
N LYS A 251 -24.37 -41.68 -21.34
CA LYS A 251 -25.44 -42.64 -21.13
C LYS A 251 -25.18 -43.41 -19.84
N GLY A 252 -26.17 -43.45 -18.93
CA GLY A 252 -26.07 -44.11 -17.61
C GLY A 252 -25.31 -43.31 -16.56
N LEU A 253 -24.97 -42.03 -16.79
CA LEU A 253 -24.27 -41.13 -15.86
C LEU A 253 -24.85 -39.71 -15.88
N LYS A 254 -26.17 -39.61 -16.11
CA LYS A 254 -26.87 -38.31 -16.21
C LYS A 254 -27.37 -37.79 -14.86
N SER A 255 -27.85 -38.69 -14.03
CA SER A 255 -28.32 -38.34 -12.69
C SER A 255 -27.24 -38.53 -11.63
N ARG A 256 -27.38 -37.91 -10.48
CA ARG A 256 -26.44 -38.03 -9.34
C ARG A 256 -26.47 -39.46 -8.80
N GLU A 257 -27.65 -40.07 -8.75
CA GLU A 257 -27.85 -41.42 -8.26
C GLU A 257 -27.16 -42.46 -9.18
N GLU A 258 -27.33 -42.32 -10.51
CA GLU A 258 -26.62 -43.19 -11.48
C GLU A 258 -25.09 -43.12 -11.32
N ARG A 259 -24.58 -41.90 -11.11
CA ARG A 259 -23.13 -41.66 -10.90
C ARG A 259 -22.64 -42.32 -9.61
N GLN A 260 -23.36 -42.12 -8.51
CA GLN A 260 -23.04 -42.71 -7.22
C GLN A 260 -23.06 -44.26 -7.29
N ALA A 261 -24.04 -44.84 -7.95
CA ALA A 261 -24.13 -46.29 -8.17
C ALA A 261 -22.95 -46.81 -9.01
N ALA A 262 -22.45 -46.01 -9.92
CA ALA A 262 -21.27 -46.33 -10.72
C ALA A 262 -19.92 -45.99 -10.05
N GLY A 263 -19.91 -45.54 -8.81
CA GLY A 263 -18.70 -45.11 -8.12
C GLY A 263 -18.06 -43.83 -8.67
N VAL A 264 -18.83 -43.00 -9.40
CA VAL A 264 -18.40 -41.75 -10.04
C VAL A 264 -18.84 -40.59 -9.20
N GLY A 265 -17.92 -39.65 -8.93
CA GLY A 265 -18.19 -38.44 -8.15
C GLY A 265 -18.97 -37.36 -8.90
N ASP A 266 -19.29 -36.26 -8.20
CA ASP A 266 -20.08 -35.15 -8.73
C ASP A 266 -19.32 -34.31 -9.79
N CYS A 267 -18.00 -34.46 -9.94
CA CYS A 267 -17.24 -33.73 -10.95
C CYS A 267 -17.45 -34.32 -12.36
N ILE A 268 -18.09 -33.52 -13.23
CA ILE A 268 -18.36 -33.91 -14.62
C ILE A 268 -17.21 -33.65 -15.59
N ASP A 269 -16.01 -33.38 -15.07
CA ASP A 269 -14.80 -33.10 -15.84
C ASP A 269 -14.96 -32.08 -16.99
N CYS A 270 -15.77 -31.04 -16.75
CA CYS A 270 -16.02 -29.99 -17.75
C CYS A 270 -14.83 -28.99 -17.91
N GLY A 271 -13.89 -28.98 -16.97
CA GLY A 271 -12.73 -28.08 -16.99
C GLY A 271 -13.04 -26.57 -16.88
N TYR A 272 -14.29 -26.18 -16.53
CA TYR A 272 -14.66 -24.78 -16.48
C TYR A 272 -13.93 -24.04 -15.34
N CYS A 273 -13.71 -24.67 -14.19
CA CYS A 273 -12.90 -24.11 -13.09
C CYS A 273 -11.46 -23.75 -13.53
N VAL A 274 -10.85 -24.55 -14.40
CA VAL A 274 -9.52 -24.29 -14.97
C VAL A 274 -9.57 -23.15 -15.99
N GLN A 275 -10.62 -23.13 -16.82
CA GLN A 275 -10.77 -22.11 -17.89
C GLN A 275 -10.97 -20.70 -17.35
N VAL A 276 -11.58 -20.52 -16.18
CA VAL A 276 -11.80 -19.22 -15.56
C VAL A 276 -10.61 -18.73 -14.73
N CYS A 277 -9.67 -19.63 -14.44
CA CYS A 277 -8.53 -19.33 -13.58
C CYS A 277 -7.57 -18.32 -14.24
N PRO A 278 -7.31 -17.15 -13.62
CA PRO A 278 -6.40 -16.16 -14.17
C PRO A 278 -4.92 -16.59 -14.15
N THR A 279 -4.58 -17.54 -13.28
CA THR A 279 -3.24 -18.13 -13.18
C THR A 279 -3.12 -19.48 -13.87
N GLY A 280 -4.22 -19.97 -14.47
CA GLY A 280 -4.25 -21.18 -15.29
C GLY A 280 -4.08 -22.50 -14.55
N ILE A 281 -4.21 -22.51 -13.21
CA ILE A 281 -4.08 -23.75 -12.41
C ILE A 281 -5.32 -24.62 -12.50
N ASP A 282 -5.14 -25.91 -12.25
CA ASP A 282 -6.25 -26.83 -12.00
C ASP A 282 -6.43 -27.02 -10.50
N ILE A 283 -7.47 -26.37 -9.95
CA ILE A 283 -7.78 -26.42 -8.52
C ILE A 283 -8.11 -27.83 -8.02
N ARG A 284 -8.48 -28.75 -8.91
CA ARG A 284 -8.79 -30.13 -8.58
C ARG A 284 -7.57 -30.95 -8.16
N ASN A 285 -6.36 -30.45 -8.48
CA ASN A 285 -5.09 -31.06 -8.06
C ASN A 285 -4.64 -30.57 -6.67
N GLY A 286 -5.55 -29.97 -5.89
CA GLY A 286 -5.28 -29.46 -4.56
C GLY A 286 -4.70 -28.06 -4.52
N LEU A 287 -4.20 -27.66 -3.36
CA LEU A 287 -3.62 -26.34 -3.13
C LEU A 287 -2.31 -26.17 -3.91
N GLN A 288 -2.23 -25.09 -4.66
CA GLN A 288 -1.04 -24.73 -5.47
C GLN A 288 -0.58 -23.33 -5.10
N ILE A 289 0.75 -23.09 -5.11
CA ILE A 289 1.35 -21.78 -4.79
C ILE A 289 0.85 -20.68 -5.74
N GLN A 290 0.50 -21.01 -6.97
CA GLN A 290 -0.01 -20.06 -7.96
C GLN A 290 -1.46 -19.62 -7.68
N CYS A 291 -2.19 -20.29 -6.78
CA CYS A 291 -3.56 -19.91 -6.44
C CYS A 291 -3.56 -18.56 -5.70
N ILE A 292 -4.30 -17.58 -6.24
CA ILE A 292 -4.49 -16.25 -5.65
C ILE A 292 -5.77 -16.13 -4.81
N SER A 293 -6.45 -17.24 -4.54
CA SER A 293 -7.71 -17.30 -3.78
C SER A 293 -8.80 -16.33 -4.28
N CYS A 294 -8.91 -16.11 -5.59
CA CYS A 294 -9.89 -15.21 -6.19
C CYS A 294 -11.31 -15.78 -6.30
N ALA A 295 -11.47 -17.09 -6.05
CA ALA A 295 -12.75 -17.81 -6.01
C ALA A 295 -13.58 -17.83 -7.33
N LEU A 296 -13.01 -17.44 -8.47
CA LEU A 296 -13.73 -17.51 -9.75
C LEU A 296 -14.05 -18.95 -10.17
N CYS A 297 -13.25 -19.92 -9.73
CA CYS A 297 -13.50 -21.35 -9.93
C CYS A 297 -14.72 -21.83 -9.12
N ILE A 298 -15.03 -21.20 -7.97
CA ILE A 298 -16.25 -21.47 -7.20
C ILE A 298 -17.46 -21.02 -8.04
N ASP A 299 -17.49 -19.76 -8.51
CA ASP A 299 -18.57 -19.25 -9.35
C ASP A 299 -18.78 -20.12 -10.60
N ALA A 300 -17.70 -20.62 -11.20
CA ALA A 300 -17.77 -21.46 -12.38
C ALA A 300 -18.34 -22.85 -12.06
N CYS A 301 -17.91 -23.47 -10.96
CA CYS A 301 -18.38 -24.77 -10.53
C CYS A 301 -19.83 -24.73 -10.08
N ASP A 302 -20.20 -23.77 -9.25
CA ASP A 302 -21.56 -23.58 -8.77
C ASP A 302 -22.55 -23.36 -9.93
N LYS A 303 -22.15 -22.59 -10.96
CA LYS A 303 -22.97 -22.44 -12.16
C LYS A 303 -23.25 -23.77 -12.87
N ILE A 304 -22.29 -24.68 -12.90
CA ILE A 304 -22.47 -26.01 -13.48
C ILE A 304 -23.34 -26.88 -12.57
N MET A 305 -23.11 -26.86 -11.26
CA MET A 305 -23.94 -27.59 -10.29
C MET A 305 -25.40 -27.16 -10.37
N ASP A 306 -25.65 -25.83 -10.42
CA ASP A 306 -26.99 -25.28 -10.59
C ASP A 306 -27.69 -25.77 -11.88
N SER A 307 -26.92 -25.79 -12.99
CA SER A 307 -27.48 -26.27 -14.29
C SER A 307 -27.85 -27.74 -14.30
N LEU A 308 -27.29 -28.51 -13.38
CA LEU A 308 -27.58 -29.94 -13.19
C LEU A 308 -28.61 -30.17 -12.08
N GLY A 309 -29.02 -29.14 -11.32
CA GLY A 309 -29.84 -29.28 -10.14
C GLY A 309 -29.13 -29.94 -8.96
N TRP A 310 -27.81 -29.92 -8.93
CA TRP A 310 -26.99 -30.54 -7.89
C TRP A 310 -26.53 -29.51 -6.85
N GLU A 311 -26.22 -30.02 -5.66
CA GLU A 311 -25.76 -29.19 -4.55
C GLU A 311 -24.45 -28.46 -4.90
N ARG A 312 -24.41 -27.16 -4.59
CA ARG A 312 -23.22 -26.33 -4.74
C ARG A 312 -22.09 -26.75 -3.79
N GLY A 313 -20.92 -26.11 -3.92
CA GLY A 313 -19.83 -26.24 -2.96
C GLY A 313 -18.86 -27.36 -3.27
N LEU A 314 -18.89 -27.94 -4.48
CA LEU A 314 -17.85 -28.89 -4.93
C LEU A 314 -16.48 -28.23 -5.02
N VAL A 315 -16.44 -26.92 -5.33
CA VAL A 315 -15.29 -26.05 -5.10
C VAL A 315 -15.74 -24.93 -4.16
N ALA A 316 -15.08 -24.76 -3.04
CA ALA A 316 -15.50 -23.84 -2.00
C ALA A 316 -14.32 -23.22 -1.24
N TYR A 317 -14.58 -22.15 -0.47
CA TYR A 317 -13.67 -21.76 0.60
C TYR A 317 -13.81 -22.74 1.77
N THR A 318 -12.77 -23.45 2.06
CA THR A 318 -12.70 -24.38 3.18
C THR A 318 -11.32 -24.38 3.80
N SER A 319 -11.15 -24.94 4.98
CA SER A 319 -9.84 -25.17 5.59
C SER A 319 -9.38 -26.61 5.33
N GLU A 320 -8.07 -26.84 5.36
CA GLU A 320 -7.50 -28.18 5.26
C GLU A 320 -8.10 -29.12 6.31
N GLN A 321 -8.23 -28.64 7.57
CA GLN A 321 -8.86 -29.41 8.64
C GLN A 321 -10.30 -29.84 8.31
N GLN A 322 -11.08 -28.98 7.69
CA GLN A 322 -12.46 -29.28 7.29
C GLN A 322 -12.50 -30.23 6.09
N ALA A 323 -11.60 -30.07 5.11
CA ALA A 323 -11.47 -30.95 3.97
C ALA A 323 -11.13 -32.39 4.39
N ASP A 324 -10.30 -32.56 5.41
CA ASP A 324 -9.97 -33.86 6.03
C ASP A 324 -11.14 -34.50 6.80
N GLY A 325 -12.29 -33.82 6.91
CA GLY A 325 -13.47 -34.28 7.66
C GLY A 325 -13.49 -33.86 9.12
N GLY A 326 -12.64 -32.90 9.51
CA GLY A 326 -12.61 -32.32 10.85
C GLY A 326 -13.67 -31.23 11.06
N LYS A 327 -13.55 -30.52 12.18
CA LYS A 327 -14.45 -29.41 12.54
C LYS A 327 -14.30 -28.23 11.57
N PRO A 328 -15.34 -27.37 11.41
CA PRO A 328 -15.26 -26.14 10.64
C PRO A 328 -14.09 -25.27 11.08
N ALA A 329 -13.56 -24.45 10.14
CA ALA A 329 -12.46 -23.55 10.41
C ALA A 329 -12.72 -22.66 11.63
N ARG A 330 -11.83 -22.68 12.60
CA ARG A 330 -11.89 -21.78 13.76
C ARG A 330 -11.28 -20.44 13.37
N LEU A 331 -12.10 -19.39 13.26
CA LEU A 331 -11.65 -18.03 12.98
C LEU A 331 -10.91 -17.42 14.20
N LEU A 332 -11.49 -17.63 15.40
CA LEU A 332 -10.90 -17.17 16.67
C LEU A 332 -9.87 -18.19 17.17
N ARG A 333 -8.62 -17.94 16.89
CA ARG A 333 -7.48 -18.77 17.33
C ARG A 333 -6.32 -17.87 17.80
N PRO A 334 -5.42 -18.37 18.64
CA PRO A 334 -4.37 -17.55 19.28
C PRO A 334 -3.59 -16.68 18.29
N LYS A 335 -3.22 -17.23 17.11
CA LYS A 335 -2.50 -16.53 16.05
C LYS A 335 -3.30 -15.32 15.49
N VAL A 336 -4.59 -15.51 15.19
CA VAL A 336 -5.46 -14.47 14.62
C VAL A 336 -5.77 -13.41 15.69
N ILE A 337 -6.03 -13.85 16.93
CA ILE A 337 -6.23 -12.96 18.08
C ILE A 337 -4.95 -12.13 18.32
N GLY A 338 -3.78 -12.74 18.27
CA GLY A 338 -2.51 -12.03 18.42
C GLY A 338 -2.33 -10.93 17.37
N TYR A 339 -2.57 -11.22 16.08
CA TYR A 339 -2.51 -10.19 15.03
C TYR A 339 -3.55 -9.10 15.24
N PHE A 340 -4.77 -9.44 15.65
CA PHE A 340 -5.82 -8.45 15.94
C PHE A 340 -5.43 -7.52 17.08
N LEU A 341 -4.89 -8.06 18.18
CA LEU A 341 -4.43 -7.26 19.32
C LEU A 341 -3.29 -6.31 18.94
N VAL A 342 -2.33 -6.79 18.15
CA VAL A 342 -1.24 -5.92 17.63
C VAL A 342 -1.81 -4.81 16.75
N LEU A 343 -2.75 -5.11 15.85
CA LEU A 343 -3.42 -4.11 15.04
C LEU A 343 -4.12 -3.06 15.91
N LEU A 344 -4.85 -3.49 16.93
CA LEU A 344 -5.54 -2.61 17.86
C LEU A 344 -4.56 -1.67 18.58
N VAL A 345 -3.43 -2.20 19.05
CA VAL A 345 -2.38 -1.39 19.70
C VAL A 345 -1.79 -0.37 18.72
N ILE A 346 -1.47 -0.78 17.48
CA ILE A 346 -0.94 0.14 16.46
C ILE A 346 -1.95 1.25 16.16
N VAL A 347 -3.23 0.91 15.94
CA VAL A 347 -4.29 1.89 15.68
C VAL A 347 -4.46 2.84 16.87
N ALA A 348 -4.53 2.30 18.09
CA ALA A 348 -4.65 3.12 19.30
C ALA A 348 -3.46 4.08 19.45
N ALA A 349 -2.23 3.61 19.22
CA ALA A 349 -1.03 4.43 19.29
C ALA A 349 -1.02 5.53 18.20
N LEU A 350 -1.44 5.21 16.97
CA LEU A 350 -1.55 6.20 15.89
C LEU A 350 -2.62 7.25 16.21
N VAL A 351 -3.81 6.82 16.62
CA VAL A 351 -4.92 7.74 16.97
C VAL A 351 -4.51 8.63 18.13
N TRP A 352 -3.92 8.04 19.18
CA TRP A 352 -3.40 8.81 20.32
C TRP A 352 -2.39 9.87 19.87
N ASN A 353 -1.43 9.48 19.06
CA ASN A 353 -0.37 10.39 18.61
C ASN A 353 -0.90 11.51 17.72
N VAL A 354 -1.82 11.19 16.79
CA VAL A 354 -2.47 12.20 15.93
C VAL A 354 -3.32 13.15 16.76
N SER A 355 -4.07 12.65 17.75
CA SER A 355 -4.93 13.47 18.62
C SER A 355 -4.14 14.39 19.56
N HIS A 356 -2.88 14.03 19.88
CA HIS A 356 -1.99 14.80 20.75
C HIS A 356 -0.85 15.47 19.97
N GLN A 357 -1.07 15.72 18.67
CA GLN A 357 -0.08 16.41 17.85
C GLN A 357 0.18 17.81 18.37
N GLN A 358 1.45 18.13 18.59
CA GLN A 358 1.84 19.49 18.98
C GLN A 358 1.61 20.45 17.82
N LEU A 359 0.86 21.52 18.08
CA LEU A 359 0.53 22.55 17.09
C LEU A 359 1.71 23.47 16.75
N PHE A 360 2.77 23.40 17.53
CA PHE A 360 4.00 24.15 17.33
C PHE A 360 5.20 23.30 17.72
N ASP A 361 6.18 23.22 16.84
CA ASP A 361 7.45 22.53 17.13
C ASP A 361 8.54 23.56 17.39
N LEU A 362 9.21 23.42 18.52
CA LEU A 362 10.42 24.16 18.86
C LEU A 362 11.56 23.17 19.10
N SER A 363 12.64 23.29 18.33
CA SER A 363 13.89 22.60 18.55
C SER A 363 14.99 23.61 18.78
N VAL A 364 15.74 23.42 19.87
CA VAL A 364 16.86 24.27 20.26
C VAL A 364 18.12 23.40 20.26
N ALA A 365 19.10 23.75 19.46
CA ALA A 365 20.36 23.05 19.38
C ALA A 365 21.51 24.02 19.60
N GLN A 366 22.38 23.73 20.57
CA GLN A 366 23.61 24.52 20.77
C GLN A 366 24.58 24.29 19.62
N GLU A 367 25.14 25.38 19.08
CA GLU A 367 26.24 25.30 18.11
C GLU A 367 27.51 24.82 18.81
N ARG A 368 28.23 23.89 18.17
CA ARG A 368 29.41 23.24 18.78
C ARG A 368 30.72 23.86 18.36
N GLN A 369 30.73 24.77 17.37
CA GLN A 369 31.94 25.37 16.83
C GLN A 369 31.74 26.88 16.55
N PRO A 370 32.14 27.76 17.46
CA PRO A 370 32.64 27.52 18.81
C PRO A 370 31.53 27.16 19.80
N LEU A 371 31.85 26.38 20.83
CA LEU A 371 30.90 26.01 21.87
C LEU A 371 30.48 27.21 22.73
N HIS A 372 31.44 28.10 22.99
CA HIS A 372 31.24 29.36 23.72
C HIS A 372 32.20 30.43 23.17
N VAL A 373 31.87 31.69 23.39
CA VAL A 373 32.69 32.85 23.07
C VAL A 373 32.76 33.77 24.30
N THR A 374 33.95 34.16 24.73
CA THR A 374 34.10 35.18 25.75
C THR A 374 34.03 36.55 25.12
N LEU A 375 33.11 37.39 25.56
CA LEU A 375 32.92 38.74 25.05
C LEU A 375 33.93 39.71 25.70
N SER A 376 34.03 40.90 25.14
CA SER A 376 34.94 41.95 25.64
C SER A 376 34.57 42.49 27.02
N ASP A 377 33.33 42.30 27.45
CA ASP A 377 32.79 42.65 28.77
C ASP A 377 32.96 41.55 29.82
N GLY A 378 33.58 40.40 29.45
CA GLY A 378 33.82 39.24 30.32
C GLY A 378 32.68 38.22 30.29
N ARG A 379 31.52 38.53 29.79
CA ARG A 379 30.40 37.60 29.69
C ARG A 379 30.69 36.47 28.69
N ILE A 380 30.06 35.32 28.92
CA ILE A 380 30.14 34.18 28.02
C ILE A 380 28.89 34.17 27.13
N GLN A 381 29.12 33.97 25.85
CA GLN A 381 28.06 33.85 24.84
C GLN A 381 28.07 32.45 24.27
N ASN A 382 26.88 31.79 24.29
CA ASN A 382 26.62 30.55 23.56
C ASN A 382 25.66 30.81 22.41
N SER A 383 25.89 30.14 21.29
CA SER A 383 25.05 30.26 20.10
C SER A 383 24.13 29.04 19.98
N TYR A 384 22.89 29.30 19.62
CA TYR A 384 21.85 28.27 19.47
C TYR A 384 21.16 28.42 18.12
N GLU A 385 20.88 27.28 17.47
CA GLU A 385 19.97 27.22 16.32
C GLU A 385 18.56 26.89 16.81
N PHE A 386 17.63 27.84 16.63
CA PHE A 386 16.20 27.65 16.89
C PHE A 386 15.54 27.21 15.57
N LYS A 387 14.93 26.04 15.58
CA LYS A 387 14.08 25.57 14.48
C LYS A 387 12.64 25.56 14.96
N MET A 388 11.83 26.39 14.33
CA MET A 388 10.43 26.56 14.66
C MET A 388 9.57 26.12 13.49
N ASN A 389 8.43 25.50 13.80
CA ASN A 389 7.44 25.11 12.80
C ASN A 389 6.06 25.40 13.32
N ASN A 390 5.34 26.30 12.65
CA ASN A 390 3.96 26.64 12.97
C ASN A 390 3.00 25.66 12.29
N LYS A 391 2.36 24.79 13.05
CA LYS A 391 1.35 23.81 12.59
C LYS A 391 -0.08 24.22 12.97
N THR A 392 -0.29 25.45 13.50
CA THR A 392 -1.60 25.88 14.07
C THR A 392 -2.66 26.20 13.00
N GLY A 393 -2.29 26.18 11.71
CA GLY A 393 -3.18 26.60 10.61
C GLY A 393 -3.46 28.11 10.54
N GLY A 394 -2.99 28.91 11.51
CA GLY A 394 -3.11 30.36 11.55
C GLY A 394 -1.76 31.04 11.78
N PRO A 395 -1.68 32.37 11.68
CA PRO A 395 -0.49 33.13 12.04
C PRO A 395 -0.20 32.99 13.55
N LEU A 396 1.08 32.81 13.89
CA LEU A 396 1.52 32.69 15.27
C LEU A 396 2.59 33.73 15.58
N GLU A 397 2.37 34.49 16.64
CA GLU A 397 3.34 35.47 17.16
C GLU A 397 3.90 34.93 18.47
N LEU A 398 5.20 34.94 18.58
CA LEU A 398 5.94 34.33 19.68
C LEU A 398 6.87 35.34 20.34
N GLU A 399 6.85 35.37 21.67
CA GLU A 399 7.83 36.01 22.52
C GLU A 399 8.67 34.96 23.23
N PHE A 400 9.98 35.16 23.35
CA PHE A 400 10.90 34.19 23.92
C PHE A 400 11.46 34.69 25.25
N GLY A 401 11.52 33.77 26.22
CA GLY A 401 12.11 33.99 27.53
C GLY A 401 13.03 32.85 27.94
N ILE A 402 13.82 33.07 28.97
CA ILE A 402 14.72 32.10 29.60
C ILE A 402 14.21 31.79 31.00
N ILE A 403 14.23 30.52 31.38
CA ILE A 403 13.90 30.06 32.75
C ILE A 403 15.05 29.22 33.28
N GLY A 404 15.49 29.51 34.52
CA GLY A 404 16.52 28.69 35.22
C GLY A 404 17.96 29.11 34.87
N LEU A 405 18.17 30.30 34.25
CA LEU A 405 19.48 30.93 34.07
C LEU A 405 19.32 32.43 34.41
N GLU A 406 19.46 32.76 35.68
CA GLU A 406 19.23 34.13 36.19
C GLU A 406 20.28 35.11 35.61
N GLY A 407 19.83 36.29 35.19
CA GLY A 407 20.72 37.30 34.59
C GLY A 407 21.14 37.03 33.17
N ALA A 408 20.67 35.95 32.53
CA ALA A 408 20.97 35.68 31.12
C ALA A 408 20.15 36.57 30.18
N GLU A 409 20.82 37.08 29.16
CA GLU A 409 20.23 37.89 28.09
C GLU A 409 20.06 37.04 26.83
N LEU A 410 18.83 36.99 26.29
CA LEU A 410 18.53 36.33 25.01
C LEU A 410 18.58 37.35 23.88
N ASP A 411 19.48 37.19 22.96
CA ASP A 411 19.66 38.03 21.78
C ASP A 411 19.20 37.25 20.53
N LEU A 412 18.07 37.65 20.00
CA LEU A 412 17.47 37.13 18.78
C LEU A 412 17.81 37.99 17.55
N GLY A 413 18.80 38.86 17.67
CA GLY A 413 19.19 39.81 16.64
C GLY A 413 18.18 40.94 16.45
N LYS A 414 17.63 41.06 15.26
CA LYS A 414 16.66 42.13 14.94
C LYS A 414 15.22 41.86 15.39
N PHE A 415 14.97 40.67 15.98
CA PHE A 415 13.61 40.23 16.32
C PHE A 415 13.34 40.33 17.81
N SER A 416 12.42 41.21 18.19
CA SER A 416 11.82 41.23 19.55
C SER A 416 10.65 40.23 19.65
N HIS A 417 9.87 40.13 18.60
CA HIS A 417 8.77 39.17 18.44
C HIS A 417 8.94 38.41 17.13
N ILE A 418 8.69 37.11 17.12
CA ILE A 418 8.80 36.27 15.93
C ILE A 418 7.39 36.01 15.40
N LYS A 419 7.12 36.45 14.16
CA LYS A 419 5.86 36.18 13.46
C LYS A 419 6.06 35.02 12.49
N LEU A 420 5.25 33.98 12.63
CA LEU A 420 5.24 32.80 11.75
C LEU A 420 3.91 32.75 11.02
N ALA A 421 3.94 32.76 9.71
CA ALA A 421 2.76 32.45 8.89
C ALA A 421 2.29 31.00 9.12
N PRO A 422 1.05 30.66 8.76
CA PRO A 422 0.60 29.29 8.78
C PRO A 422 1.56 28.38 8.01
N ASP A 423 1.86 27.21 8.54
CA ASP A 423 2.76 26.21 7.95
C ASP A 423 4.21 26.69 7.70
N GLN A 424 4.58 27.85 8.24
CA GLN A 424 5.92 28.41 8.07
C GLN A 424 6.92 27.69 8.97
N ARG A 425 8.09 27.39 8.38
CA ARG A 425 9.29 26.96 9.10
C ARG A 425 10.27 28.10 9.12
N LEU A 426 10.81 28.37 10.31
CA LEU A 426 11.86 29.38 10.49
C LEU A 426 13.06 28.73 11.20
N ARG A 427 14.24 29.03 10.71
CA ARG A 427 15.48 28.79 11.42
C ARG A 427 16.09 30.12 11.80
N LEU A 428 16.38 30.26 13.08
CA LEU A 428 16.96 31.48 13.63
C LEU A 428 18.17 31.13 14.48
N ARG A 429 19.24 31.87 14.32
CA ARG A 429 20.36 31.84 15.24
C ARG A 429 20.07 32.79 16.38
N ALA A 430 20.13 32.29 17.62
CA ALA A 430 19.99 33.04 18.86
C ALA A 430 21.30 32.99 19.63
N HIS A 431 21.61 34.07 20.34
CA HIS A 431 22.75 34.14 21.23
C HIS A 431 22.26 34.33 22.67
N ILE A 432 22.80 33.56 23.60
CA ILE A 432 22.54 33.72 25.02
C ILE A 432 23.82 34.16 25.67
N LYS A 433 23.75 35.32 26.32
CA LYS A 433 24.85 35.95 27.07
C LYS A 433 24.58 35.78 28.56
N HIS A 434 25.54 35.30 29.29
CA HIS A 434 25.44 35.12 30.75
C HIS A 434 26.79 35.31 31.41
N ASP A 435 26.75 35.76 32.66
CA ASP A 435 27.92 35.88 33.52
C ASP A 435 28.01 34.68 34.45
N PRO A 436 28.79 33.65 34.08
CA PRO A 436 28.80 32.39 34.86
C PRO A 436 29.58 32.59 36.16
N PRO A 437 29.34 31.75 37.17
CA PRO A 437 30.13 31.79 38.41
C PRO A 437 31.63 31.56 38.12
N ALA A 438 32.46 32.35 38.80
CA ALA A 438 33.89 32.19 38.68
C ALA A 438 34.37 30.82 39.21
N GLY A 439 35.22 30.10 38.47
CA GLY A 439 35.73 28.81 38.88
C GLY A 439 35.99 27.85 37.70
N GLU A 440 35.73 26.58 37.93
CA GLU A 440 35.96 25.53 36.95
C GLU A 440 35.02 25.60 35.74
N ALA A 441 35.44 25.03 34.58
CA ALA A 441 34.56 24.87 33.44
C ALA A 441 33.29 24.10 33.83
N GLY A 442 32.17 24.58 33.34
CA GLY A 442 30.89 23.99 33.75
C GLY A 442 29.80 24.09 32.69
N SER A 443 28.68 23.50 33.06
CA SER A 443 27.44 23.59 32.26
C SER A 443 26.21 23.67 33.16
N GLN A 444 25.21 24.43 32.75
CA GLN A 444 23.94 24.57 33.44
C GLN A 444 22.78 24.32 32.47
N THR A 445 21.86 23.45 32.88
CA THR A 445 20.62 23.23 32.13
C THR A 445 19.62 24.35 32.43
N PHE A 446 19.01 24.88 31.41
CA PHE A 446 17.98 25.91 31.49
C PHE A 446 16.88 25.63 30.48
N ARG A 447 15.77 26.36 30.53
CA ARG A 447 14.66 26.20 29.59
C ARG A 447 14.43 27.48 28.79
N ILE A 448 14.24 27.31 27.51
CA ILE A 448 13.73 28.36 26.61
C ILE A 448 12.23 28.20 26.56
N ARG A 449 11.53 29.31 26.87
CA ARG A 449 10.08 29.39 26.84
C ARG A 449 9.66 30.26 25.67
N ALA A 450 8.83 29.72 24.76
CA ALA A 450 8.17 30.46 23.69
C ALA A 450 6.71 30.68 24.07
N ILE A 451 6.29 31.93 24.17
CA ILE A 451 4.97 32.35 24.62
C ILE A 451 4.18 32.86 23.41
N PRO A 452 3.05 32.22 23.06
CA PRO A 452 2.15 32.75 22.02
C PRO A 452 1.48 34.03 22.52
N THR A 453 1.63 35.15 21.79
CA THR A 453 1.05 36.46 22.17
C THR A 453 -0.31 36.72 21.51
N ASN A 454 -0.55 36.12 20.34
CA ASN A 454 -1.79 36.31 19.58
C ASN A 454 -2.78 35.12 19.71
N ARG A 455 -2.44 34.07 20.47
CA ARG A 455 -3.26 32.87 20.66
C ARG A 455 -3.27 32.46 22.14
N THR A 456 -4.32 32.87 22.84
CA THR A 456 -4.50 32.57 24.28
C THR A 456 -4.94 31.15 24.58
N ASP A 457 -5.37 30.43 23.55
CA ASP A 457 -5.74 29.00 23.62
C ASP A 457 -4.52 28.05 23.65
N LEU A 458 -3.34 28.56 23.31
CA LEU A 458 -2.10 27.77 23.32
C LEU A 458 -1.31 28.05 24.63
N GLN A 459 -0.85 26.96 25.23
CA GLN A 459 0.07 27.05 26.38
C GLN A 459 1.48 27.43 25.90
N PRO A 460 2.28 28.08 26.75
CA PRO A 460 3.69 28.34 26.46
C PRO A 460 4.45 27.03 26.14
N PHE A 461 5.30 27.08 25.14
CA PHE A 461 6.14 25.94 24.74
C PHE A 461 7.50 26.06 25.43
N GLU A 462 7.96 25.00 26.06
CA GLU A 462 9.25 24.97 26.79
C GLU A 462 10.17 23.92 26.16
N LYS A 463 11.47 24.27 26.08
CA LYS A 463 12.51 23.37 25.59
C LYS A 463 13.78 23.48 26.41
N ASP A 464 14.28 22.33 26.87
CA ASP A 464 15.55 22.29 27.61
C ASP A 464 16.72 22.59 26.68
N ALA A 465 17.68 23.39 27.22
CA ALA A 465 18.93 23.72 26.60
C ALA A 465 20.04 23.73 27.65
N VAL A 466 21.29 23.68 27.22
CA VAL A 466 22.46 23.68 28.12
C VAL A 466 23.32 24.89 27.81
N PHE A 467 23.68 25.66 28.80
CA PHE A 467 24.66 26.73 28.74
C PHE A 467 26.01 26.21 29.23
N THR A 468 27.07 26.49 28.48
CA THR A 468 28.42 25.99 28.79
C THR A 468 29.40 27.16 28.91
N TRP A 469 30.37 27.06 29.85
CA TRP A 469 31.40 28.05 30.03
C TRP A 469 32.79 27.41 30.27
N PRO A 470 33.87 28.08 29.85
CA PRO A 470 35.24 27.61 30.16
C PRO A 470 35.58 27.77 31.62
N GLY A 471 36.56 27.05 32.12
CA GLY A 471 37.18 27.35 33.40
C GLY A 471 37.90 28.72 33.34
N SER A 472 37.89 29.43 34.46
CA SER A 472 38.74 30.63 34.60
C SER A 472 40.20 30.16 34.73
N ASN A 473 41.04 30.55 33.78
CA ASN A 473 42.51 30.42 33.87
C ASN A 473 43.04 31.36 34.94
#